data_ce3ab3aed22b9ecc8d176ab13a06567b
#
_entry.id   ce3ab3aed22b9ecc8d176ab13a06567b
#
_cell.length_a   1.000
_cell.length_b   1.000
_cell.length_c   1.000
_cell.angle_alpha   90.00
_cell.angle_beta   90.00
_cell.angle_gamma   90.00
#
_symmetry.space_group_name_H-M   'P 1'
#
loop_
_entity.id
_entity.type
_entity.pdbx_description
1 polymer ?
#
loop_
_entity_poly.entity_id
_entity_poly.type
_entity_poly.pdbx_seq_one_letter_code
_entity_poly.pdbx_strand_id
1 'polypeptide(L)' 'MNGQNRKDVAPGIEVDIVLKADQRSGKLTHGTVKDILTNSNFHPHGIKVRLTDGQVGRIKEIYPN' A
#
# COMPACT_ATOMS: atom_id res chain seq x y z
N MET A 1 0.97 -0.75 -11.32
CA MET A 1 -0.41 -0.44 -10.88
C MET A 1 -0.35 0.49 -9.69
N ASN A 2 -1.33 1.35 -9.56
CA ASN A 2 -1.29 2.43 -8.56
C ASN A 2 -1.85 2.07 -7.17
N GLY A 3 -2.39 0.85 -7.01
CA GLY A 3 -2.88 0.39 -5.71
C GLY A 3 -4.19 1.02 -5.23
N GLN A 4 -4.97 1.61 -6.12
CA GLN A 4 -6.27 2.19 -5.75
C GLN A 4 -7.38 1.15 -5.66
N ASN A 5 -7.24 0.02 -6.33
CA ASN A 5 -8.25 -1.04 -6.36
C ASN A 5 -7.81 -2.20 -5.46
N ARG A 6 -8.68 -2.57 -4.52
CA ARG A 6 -8.39 -3.66 -3.57
C ARG A 6 -8.13 -4.99 -4.27
N LYS A 7 -8.77 -5.24 -5.41
CA LYS A 7 -8.59 -6.49 -6.15
C LYS A 7 -7.17 -6.70 -6.67
N ASP A 8 -6.40 -5.62 -6.79
CA ASP A 8 -5.02 -5.68 -7.26
C ASP A 8 -4.04 -5.92 -6.12
N VAL A 9 -4.53 -5.97 -4.89
CA VAL A 9 -3.71 -6.07 -3.68
C VAL A 9 -3.96 -7.40 -2.99
N ALA A 10 -2.88 -8.07 -2.60
CA ALA A 10 -2.95 -9.32 -1.84
C ALA A 10 -1.76 -9.44 -0.91
N PRO A 11 -1.89 -10.19 0.19
CA PRO A 11 -0.72 -10.48 1.03
C PRO A 11 0.38 -11.14 0.20
N GLY A 12 1.62 -10.72 0.43
CA GLY A 12 2.79 -11.27 -0.25
C GLY A 12 3.28 -10.49 -1.45
N ILE A 13 2.52 -9.50 -1.95
CA ILE A 13 2.98 -8.69 -3.07
C ILE A 13 3.90 -7.57 -2.58
N GLU A 14 4.79 -7.11 -3.47
CA GLU A 14 5.68 -5.99 -3.18
C GLU A 14 5.05 -4.70 -3.62
N VAL A 15 5.15 -3.68 -2.79
CA VAL A 15 4.53 -2.38 -3.01
C VAL A 15 5.43 -1.25 -2.51
N ASP A 16 5.16 -0.04 -3.01
CA ASP A 16 5.61 1.20 -2.38
C ASP A 16 4.41 1.84 -1.71
N ILE A 17 4.59 2.25 -0.46
CA ILE A 17 3.55 2.92 0.31
C ILE A 17 4.04 4.29 0.76
N VAL A 18 3.09 5.16 1.11
CA VAL A 18 3.36 6.42 1.77
C VAL A 18 2.91 6.30 3.23
N LEU A 19 3.86 6.42 4.15
CA LEU A 19 3.56 6.41 5.58
C LEU A 19 2.85 7.72 5.96
N LYS A 20 2.09 7.69 7.05
CA LYS A 20 1.37 8.87 7.52
C LYS A 20 2.31 10.07 7.70
N ALA A 21 3.49 9.83 8.26
CA ALA A 21 4.48 10.90 8.49
C ALA A 21 5.07 11.45 7.19
N ASP A 22 4.95 10.73 6.09
CA ASP A 22 5.56 11.09 4.79
C ASP A 22 4.56 11.62 3.78
N GLN A 23 3.30 11.83 4.17
CA GLN A 23 2.27 12.27 3.23
C GLN A 23 2.58 13.62 2.59
N ARG A 24 3.24 14.53 3.30
CA ARG A 24 3.56 15.85 2.78
C ARG A 24 4.67 15.81 1.75
N SER A 25 5.68 14.98 1.97
CA SER A 25 6.83 14.86 1.06
C SER A 25 6.59 13.88 -0.07
N GLY A 26 5.65 12.94 0.11
CA GLY A 26 5.43 11.86 -0.84
C GLY A 26 6.51 10.79 -0.83
N LYS A 27 7.34 10.76 0.20
CA LYS A 27 8.40 9.76 0.32
C LYS A 27 7.79 8.36 0.28
N LEU A 28 8.40 7.47 -0.50
CA LEU A 28 7.94 6.09 -0.66
C LEU A 28 8.73 5.15 0.23
N THR A 29 8.00 4.19 0.80
CA THR A 29 8.58 3.11 1.59
C THR A 29 8.25 1.79 0.92
N HIS A 30 9.26 1.03 0.52
CA HIS A 30 9.08 -0.26 -0.15
C HIS A 30 8.94 -1.38 0.86
N GLY A 31 8.06 -2.34 0.57
CA GLY A 31 7.91 -3.51 1.43
C GLY A 31 6.94 -4.51 0.84
N THR A 32 6.69 -5.55 1.61
CA THR A 32 5.80 -6.66 1.25
C THR A 32 4.52 -6.57 2.08
N VAL A 33 3.38 -6.69 1.42
CA VAL A 33 2.07 -6.62 2.09
C VAL A 33 1.87 -7.82 3.01
N LYS A 34 1.48 -7.55 4.25
CA LYS A 34 1.05 -8.56 5.20
C LYS A 34 -0.47 -8.56 5.33
N ASP A 35 -1.07 -7.40 5.60
CA ASP A 35 -2.51 -7.24 5.81
C ASP A 35 -3.07 -6.12 4.96
N ILE A 36 -4.30 -6.29 4.48
CA ILE A 36 -5.05 -5.24 3.81
C ILE A 36 -5.99 -4.62 4.83
N LEU A 37 -5.86 -3.30 5.06
CA LEU A 37 -6.61 -2.60 6.10
C LEU A 37 -7.82 -1.81 5.55
N THR A 38 -7.88 -1.58 4.24
CA THR A 38 -9.03 -0.93 3.60
C THR A 38 -10.08 -1.96 3.25
N ASN A 39 -11.31 -1.75 3.73
CA ASN A 39 -12.42 -2.66 3.43
C ASN A 39 -13.11 -2.35 2.11
N SER A 40 -13.02 -1.10 1.63
CA SER A 40 -13.63 -0.69 0.37
C SER A 40 -12.89 -1.30 -0.82
N ASN A 41 -13.61 -1.49 -1.92
CA ASN A 41 -13.02 -2.03 -3.15
C ASN A 41 -12.10 -1.02 -3.84
N PHE A 42 -12.26 0.25 -3.53
CA PHE A 42 -11.51 1.33 -4.16
C PHE A 42 -11.24 2.44 -3.14
N HIS A 43 -10.06 3.05 -3.25
CA HIS A 43 -9.75 4.27 -2.48
C HIS A 43 -8.88 5.20 -3.34
N PRO A 44 -9.28 6.47 -3.50
CA PRO A 44 -8.55 7.39 -4.38
C PRO A 44 -7.11 7.69 -3.95
N HIS A 45 -6.81 7.55 -2.66
CA HIS A 45 -5.45 7.75 -2.14
C HIS A 45 -4.65 6.46 -2.03
N GLY A 46 -5.21 5.35 -2.51
CA GLY A 46 -4.58 4.04 -2.43
C GLY A 46 -5.10 3.19 -1.28
N ILE A 47 -5.04 1.89 -1.48
CA ILE A 47 -5.46 0.92 -0.46
C ILE A 47 -4.46 0.99 0.70
N LYS A 48 -4.98 1.05 1.92
CA LYS A 48 -4.15 1.07 3.13
C LYS A 48 -3.77 -0.36 3.50
N VAL A 49 -2.50 -0.59 3.71
CA VAL A 49 -1.97 -1.91 4.05
C VAL A 49 -0.99 -1.84 5.21
N ARG A 50 -0.76 -2.99 5.83
CA ARG A 50 0.34 -3.19 6.77
C ARG A 50 1.38 -4.05 6.08
N LEU A 51 2.64 -3.64 6.17
CA LEU A 51 3.75 -4.41 5.64
C LEU A 51 4.20 -5.47 6.64
N THR A 52 5.00 -6.44 6.17
CA THR A 52 5.51 -7.52 7.02
C THR A 52 6.35 -7.03 8.19
N ASP A 53 6.95 -5.85 8.07
CA ASP A 53 7.75 -5.24 9.15
C ASP A 53 6.90 -4.37 10.09
N GLY A 54 5.57 -4.33 9.90
CA GLY A 54 4.64 -3.61 10.75
C GLY A 54 4.34 -2.19 10.33
N GLN A 55 5.01 -1.65 9.32
CA GLN A 55 4.73 -0.30 8.84
C GLN A 55 3.38 -0.26 8.12
N VAL A 56 2.65 0.84 8.29
CA VAL A 56 1.30 1.02 7.72
C VAL A 56 1.28 2.26 6.84
N GLY A 57 0.67 2.13 5.67
CA GLY A 57 0.53 3.25 4.74
C GLY A 57 -0.36 2.90 3.57
N ARG A 58 -0.52 3.88 2.67
CA ARG A 58 -1.32 3.70 1.47
C ARG A 58 -0.44 3.40 0.28
N ILE A 59 -0.87 2.45 -0.53
CA ILE A 59 -0.10 2.00 -1.70
C ILE A 59 -0.09 3.09 -2.76
N LYS A 60 1.09 3.34 -3.31
CA LYS A 60 1.29 4.22 -4.47
C LYS A 60 1.71 3.45 -5.71
N GLU A 61 2.37 2.32 -5.54
CA GLU A 61 2.82 1.49 -6.65
C GLU A 61 2.79 0.02 -6.26
N ILE A 62 2.37 -0.83 -7.19
CA ILE A 62 2.40 -2.28 -7.02
C ILE A 62 3.42 -2.83 -8.02
N TYR A 63 4.37 -3.62 -7.53
CA TYR A 63 5.37 -4.25 -8.38
C TYR A 63 4.90 -5.63 -8.82
N PRO A 64 4.97 -5.94 -10.12
CA PRO A 64 4.63 -7.29 -10.58
C PRO A 64 5.68 -8.29 -10.12
N ASN A 65 5.22 -9.50 -9.86
CA ASN A 65 6.11 -10.60 -9.53
C ASN A 65 6.78 -11.16 -10.77
#